data_55534785af401b9a2ea8e21c0cd763a8
#
_entry.id   55534785af401b9a2ea8e21c0cd763a8
#
_cell.length_a   1.000
_cell.length_b   1.000
_cell.length_c   1.000
_cell.angle_alpha   90.00
_cell.angle_beta   90.00
_cell.angle_gamma   90.00
#
_symmetry.space_group_name_H-M   'P 1'
#
loop_
_entity.id
_entity.type
_entity.pdbx_description
1 polymer ?
#
loop_
_entity_poly.entity_id
_entity_poly.type
_entity_poly.pdbx_seq_one_letter_code
_entity_poly.pdbx_strand_id
1 'polypeptide(L)'
;VRTKVRLGLKNFDACTILLNNDRSAGSPGILEDLHEQYLLPPLHAGWSVRRKSTHFKNYEEVAKRFGKMLGIDPWLINPMFSQVGGLNFAEDTGVDALQAATDALLTKVRRKYKEYGINEKPFVVIKPDNGTYGMGIMTVRDAKELDALNRKTKNKMAVIKDGQTVSDVIIQEGVLTQERVNDAVAEPVVYMMDRYVVGGFYRMHAERGVDENLNSPGASFVPLAFEHSTHMPQPGVRPGVSAPNRFYMYGVVARLAMLAASYELEATDPDAEVYD
;
A
#
# COMPACT_ATOMS: atom_id res chain seq x y z
N VAL A 1 11.51 -5.87 32.24
CA VAL A 1 12.90 -6.30 32.48
C VAL A 1 13.58 -6.51 31.14
N ARG A 2 14.75 -5.91 30.94
CA ARG A 2 15.59 -6.05 29.76
C ARG A 2 16.90 -6.73 30.13
N THR A 3 17.21 -7.83 29.48
CA THR A 3 18.55 -8.45 29.49
C THR A 3 19.30 -8.04 28.20
N LYS A 4 20.50 -8.54 27.99
CA LYS A 4 21.26 -8.26 26.75
C LYS A 4 20.50 -8.74 25.49
N VAL A 5 19.76 -9.85 25.56
CA VAL A 5 19.19 -10.55 24.39
C VAL A 5 17.67 -10.73 24.46
N ARG A 6 17.02 -10.38 25.57
CA ARG A 6 15.59 -10.59 25.81
C ARG A 6 14.93 -9.43 26.52
N LEU A 7 13.64 -9.24 26.21
CA LEU A 7 12.75 -8.28 26.87
C LEU A 7 11.53 -9.02 27.44
N GLY A 8 11.19 -8.81 28.71
CA GLY A 8 10.06 -9.44 29.35
C GLY A 8 9.48 -8.60 30.48
N LEU A 9 8.40 -9.05 31.08
CA LEU A 9 7.86 -8.52 32.32
C LEU A 9 8.53 -9.20 33.52
N LYS A 10 8.37 -8.62 34.71
CA LYS A 10 9.03 -9.13 35.93
C LYS A 10 8.83 -10.63 36.18
N ASN A 11 7.64 -11.14 35.87
CA ASN A 11 7.25 -12.54 36.08
C ASN A 11 6.75 -13.23 34.82
N PHE A 12 7.08 -12.68 33.64
CA PHE A 12 6.60 -13.22 32.36
C PHE A 12 7.69 -13.04 31.31
N ASP A 13 8.06 -14.14 30.70
CA ASP A 13 9.07 -14.19 29.64
C ASP A 13 8.36 -14.47 28.30
N ALA A 14 8.19 -13.45 27.49
CA ALA A 14 7.52 -13.55 26.20
C ALA A 14 8.44 -14.23 25.18
N CYS A 15 7.94 -15.21 24.44
CA CYS A 15 8.67 -15.80 23.32
C CYS A 15 8.62 -14.91 22.07
N THR A 16 7.56 -14.11 21.91
CA THR A 16 7.34 -13.23 20.76
C THR A 16 6.86 -11.88 21.24
N ILE A 17 7.29 -10.80 20.58
CA ILE A 17 6.83 -9.44 20.83
C ILE A 17 6.12 -8.94 19.58
N LEU A 18 4.82 -8.67 19.70
CA LEU A 18 4.03 -8.05 18.62
C LEU A 18 4.17 -6.53 18.70
N LEU A 19 4.76 -5.94 17.67
CA LEU A 19 4.97 -4.51 17.55
C LEU A 19 3.76 -3.85 16.90
N ASN A 20 2.81 -3.43 17.72
CA ASN A 20 1.60 -2.72 17.27
C ASN A 20 1.81 -1.20 17.29
N ASN A 21 2.85 -0.73 16.62
CA ASN A 21 3.18 0.69 16.47
C ASN A 21 3.81 0.92 15.09
N ASP A 22 3.54 2.06 14.47
CA ASP A 22 4.07 2.39 13.15
C ASP A 22 5.57 2.67 13.13
N ARG A 23 6.16 3.04 14.26
CA ARG A 23 7.60 3.33 14.40
C ARG A 23 8.14 4.29 13.33
N SER A 24 7.32 5.25 12.90
CA SER A 24 7.69 6.20 11.83
C SER A 24 8.94 7.02 12.19
N ALA A 25 9.18 7.26 13.47
CA ALA A 25 10.38 7.94 13.98
C ALA A 25 11.58 6.99 14.23
N GLY A 26 11.49 5.72 13.82
CA GLY A 26 12.53 4.71 14.06
C GLY A 26 12.17 3.69 15.14
N SER A 27 13.06 2.74 15.36
CA SER A 27 12.89 1.70 16.37
C SER A 27 13.46 2.14 17.72
N PRO A 28 12.73 1.93 18.83
CA PRO A 28 13.29 2.17 20.15
C PRO A 28 14.48 1.25 20.42
N GLY A 29 15.59 1.79 21.00
CA GLY A 29 16.79 1.02 21.28
C GLY A 29 16.58 -0.17 22.24
N ILE A 30 15.49 -0.17 23.03
CA ILE A 30 15.13 -1.31 23.87
C ILE A 30 14.78 -2.57 23.07
N LEU A 31 14.47 -2.45 21.78
CA LEU A 31 14.14 -3.55 20.88
C LEU A 31 15.34 -4.07 20.09
N GLU A 32 16.47 -3.38 20.14
CA GLU A 32 17.68 -3.78 19.45
C GLU A 32 18.33 -4.99 20.15
N ASP A 33 19.06 -5.81 19.38
CA ASP A 33 19.81 -6.97 19.89
C ASP A 33 18.97 -8.02 20.65
N LEU A 34 17.69 -8.17 20.30
CA LEU A 34 16.81 -9.19 20.87
C LEU A 34 16.88 -10.51 20.07
N HIS A 35 18.03 -11.15 20.05
CA HIS A 35 18.29 -12.35 19.23
C HIS A 35 17.52 -13.61 19.66
N GLU A 36 17.02 -13.65 20.90
CA GLU A 36 16.30 -14.82 21.43
C GLU A 36 14.78 -14.67 21.42
N GLN A 37 14.27 -13.61 20.79
CA GLN A 37 12.83 -13.34 20.70
C GLN A 37 12.43 -12.90 19.29
N TYR A 38 11.32 -13.42 18.83
CA TYR A 38 10.73 -12.96 17.56
C TYR A 38 10.05 -11.61 17.75
N LEU A 39 10.41 -10.65 16.92
CA LEU A 39 9.72 -9.37 16.77
C LEU A 39 8.83 -9.42 15.53
N LEU A 40 7.54 -9.10 15.67
CA LEU A 40 6.56 -9.11 14.59
C LEU A 40 5.89 -7.75 14.42
N PRO A 41 6.10 -7.07 13.29
CA PRO A 41 7.08 -7.39 12.24
C PRO A 41 8.52 -7.22 12.75
N PRO A 42 9.51 -7.86 12.11
CA PRO A 42 10.91 -7.66 12.47
C PRO A 42 11.34 -6.19 12.26
N LEU A 43 12.40 -5.75 12.95
CA LEU A 43 12.79 -4.33 12.92
C LEU A 43 13.15 -3.85 11.52
N HIS A 44 13.80 -4.70 10.71
CA HIS A 44 14.19 -4.39 9.32
C HIS A 44 12.99 -4.25 8.37
N ALA A 45 11.79 -4.69 8.77
CA ALA A 45 10.55 -4.59 7.98
C ALA A 45 9.51 -3.64 8.59
N GLY A 46 9.89 -2.79 9.53
CA GLY A 46 9.02 -1.77 10.10
C GLY A 46 8.71 -0.62 9.15
N TRP A 47 7.67 0.15 9.44
CA TRP A 47 7.25 1.30 8.63
C TRP A 47 8.34 2.37 8.45
N SER A 48 9.29 2.47 9.35
CA SER A 48 10.43 3.39 9.24
C SER A 48 11.39 3.05 8.09
N VAL A 49 11.47 1.78 7.70
CA VAL A 49 12.40 1.29 6.66
C VAL A 49 11.70 0.90 5.37
N ARG A 50 10.44 0.45 5.42
CA ARG A 50 9.70 0.02 4.23
C ARG A 50 9.45 1.18 3.26
N ARG A 51 9.53 0.85 1.97
CA ARG A 51 9.23 1.76 0.86
C ARG A 51 8.08 1.20 0.02
N LYS A 52 7.15 2.07 -0.38
CA LYS A 52 6.03 1.69 -1.26
C LYS A 52 6.52 1.18 -2.61
N SER A 53 7.54 1.84 -3.17
CA SER A 53 8.15 1.43 -4.44
C SER A 53 8.73 0.02 -4.40
N THR A 54 9.37 -0.37 -3.30
CA THR A 54 9.90 -1.73 -3.11
C THR A 54 8.76 -2.75 -3.08
N HIS A 55 7.70 -2.46 -2.32
CA HIS A 55 6.53 -3.33 -2.27
C HIS A 55 5.89 -3.50 -3.65
N PHE A 56 5.64 -2.41 -4.38
CA PHE A 56 5.00 -2.49 -5.69
C PHE A 56 5.86 -3.15 -6.76
N LYS A 57 7.20 -3.05 -6.69
CA LYS A 57 8.10 -3.84 -7.55
C LYS A 57 7.93 -5.34 -7.31
N ASN A 58 7.95 -5.78 -6.05
CA ASN A 58 7.74 -7.19 -5.72
C ASN A 58 6.31 -7.64 -6.08
N TYR A 59 5.31 -6.81 -5.83
CA TYR A 59 3.92 -7.12 -6.18
C TYR A 59 3.73 -7.22 -7.69
N GLU A 60 4.38 -6.39 -8.49
CA GLU A 60 4.34 -6.47 -9.95
C GLU A 60 4.83 -7.83 -10.47
N GLU A 61 5.93 -8.36 -9.91
CA GLU A 61 6.43 -9.68 -10.29
C GLU A 61 5.47 -10.80 -9.87
N VAL A 62 4.89 -10.72 -8.68
CA VAL A 62 3.86 -11.66 -8.21
C VAL A 62 2.63 -11.62 -9.12
N ALA A 63 2.14 -10.42 -9.46
CA ALA A 63 0.98 -10.22 -10.32
C ALA A 63 1.22 -10.73 -11.74
N LYS A 64 2.42 -10.52 -12.32
CA LYS A 64 2.81 -11.06 -13.63
C LYS A 64 2.78 -12.59 -13.64
N ARG A 65 3.36 -13.24 -12.62
CA ARG A 65 3.34 -14.71 -12.49
C ARG A 65 1.92 -15.25 -12.34
N PHE A 66 1.13 -14.62 -11.50
CA PHE A 66 -0.27 -15.00 -11.28
C PHE A 66 -1.11 -14.79 -12.55
N GLY A 67 -0.97 -13.66 -13.22
CA GLY A 67 -1.66 -13.37 -14.49
C GLY A 67 -1.30 -14.40 -15.57
N LYS A 68 -0.03 -14.77 -15.69
CA LYS A 68 0.43 -15.82 -16.62
C LYS A 68 -0.21 -17.19 -16.32
N MET A 69 -0.33 -17.54 -15.03
CA MET A 69 -0.96 -18.82 -14.64
C MET A 69 -2.45 -18.87 -14.99
N LEU A 70 -3.16 -17.76 -14.88
CA LEU A 70 -4.59 -17.68 -15.13
C LEU A 70 -4.95 -17.26 -16.58
N GLY A 71 -3.98 -16.84 -17.37
CA GLY A 71 -4.23 -16.28 -18.71
C GLY A 71 -4.93 -14.93 -18.69
N ILE A 72 -4.71 -14.12 -17.64
CA ILE A 72 -5.27 -12.76 -17.50
C ILE A 72 -4.20 -11.70 -17.56
N ASP A 73 -4.59 -10.49 -17.94
CA ASP A 73 -3.71 -9.33 -17.89
C ASP A 73 -3.38 -8.98 -16.44
N PRO A 74 -2.11 -8.94 -16.03
CA PRO A 74 -1.71 -8.54 -14.69
C PRO A 74 -2.21 -7.17 -14.27
N TRP A 75 -2.46 -6.26 -15.21
CA TRP A 75 -3.00 -4.93 -14.94
C TRP A 75 -4.36 -4.96 -14.22
N LEU A 76 -5.16 -6.01 -14.40
CA LEU A 76 -6.46 -6.15 -13.72
C LEU A 76 -6.34 -6.26 -12.18
N ILE A 77 -5.17 -6.61 -11.68
CA ILE A 77 -4.91 -6.79 -10.25
C ILE A 77 -3.72 -5.97 -9.74
N ASN A 78 -3.02 -5.25 -10.60
CA ASN A 78 -1.81 -4.49 -10.27
C ASN A 78 -1.85 -3.11 -10.93
N PRO A 79 -2.04 -2.01 -10.18
CA PRO A 79 -1.98 -0.68 -10.73
C PRO A 79 -0.55 -0.35 -11.18
N MET A 80 -0.42 0.37 -12.27
CA MET A 80 0.86 0.85 -12.75
C MET A 80 1.46 1.87 -11.79
N PHE A 81 2.77 1.92 -11.71
CA PHE A 81 3.47 2.93 -10.91
C PHE A 81 4.80 3.34 -11.53
N SER A 82 5.34 4.44 -11.02
CA SER A 82 6.69 4.94 -11.28
C SER A 82 7.25 5.54 -10.00
N GLN A 83 8.56 5.65 -9.90
CA GLN A 83 9.26 6.25 -8.76
C GLN A 83 10.12 7.41 -9.23
N VAL A 84 10.14 8.50 -8.46
CA VAL A 84 11.02 9.65 -8.68
C VAL A 84 11.68 10.01 -7.35
N GLY A 85 12.99 10.16 -7.37
CA GLY A 85 13.81 10.58 -6.23
C GLY A 85 14.51 11.92 -6.47
N GLY A 86 15.17 12.41 -5.42
CA GLY A 86 15.91 13.67 -5.47
C GLY A 86 15.00 14.90 -5.54
N LEU A 87 13.80 14.83 -4.97
CA LEU A 87 12.83 15.93 -4.96
C LEU A 87 13.06 16.87 -3.78
N ASN A 88 12.90 18.17 -4.05
CA ASN A 88 12.72 19.19 -3.03
C ASN A 88 11.60 20.14 -3.45
N PHE A 89 10.41 19.92 -2.94
CA PHE A 89 9.24 20.74 -3.26
C PHE A 89 9.35 22.20 -2.81
N ALA A 90 10.18 22.51 -1.81
CA ALA A 90 10.39 23.88 -1.35
C ALA A 90 11.24 24.69 -2.33
N GLU A 91 12.18 24.02 -3.02
CA GLU A 91 13.15 24.62 -3.95
C GLU A 91 12.84 24.30 -5.41
N ASP A 92 11.71 23.63 -5.69
CA ASP A 92 11.30 23.15 -7.01
C ASP A 92 12.32 22.19 -7.69
N THR A 93 13.19 21.57 -6.90
CA THR A 93 14.17 20.62 -7.42
C THR A 93 13.49 19.30 -7.81
N GLY A 94 13.79 18.79 -9.00
CA GLY A 94 13.29 17.51 -9.51
C GLY A 94 11.85 17.54 -10.01
N VAL A 95 11.17 18.69 -10.04
CA VAL A 95 9.76 18.80 -10.47
C VAL A 95 9.62 18.43 -11.96
N ASP A 96 10.59 18.78 -12.80
CA ASP A 96 10.58 18.41 -14.24
C ASP A 96 10.62 16.88 -14.42
N ALA A 97 11.44 16.20 -13.65
CA ALA A 97 11.50 14.74 -13.68
C ALA A 97 10.19 14.10 -13.18
N LEU A 98 9.58 14.68 -12.14
CA LEU A 98 8.28 14.26 -11.62
C LEU A 98 7.19 14.45 -12.68
N GLN A 99 7.18 15.59 -13.37
CA GLN A 99 6.23 15.88 -14.44
C GLN A 99 6.39 14.91 -15.61
N ALA A 100 7.60 14.70 -16.09
CA ALA A 100 7.87 13.75 -17.19
C ALA A 100 7.45 12.32 -16.84
N ALA A 101 7.75 11.84 -15.62
CA ALA A 101 7.33 10.54 -15.15
C ALA A 101 5.80 10.41 -15.00
N THR A 102 5.13 11.48 -14.56
CA THR A 102 3.68 11.56 -14.44
C THR A 102 2.99 11.47 -15.80
N ASP A 103 3.47 12.23 -16.79
CA ASP A 103 2.91 12.19 -18.16
C ASP A 103 3.13 10.81 -18.82
N ALA A 104 4.31 10.25 -18.66
CA ALA A 104 4.63 8.91 -19.16
C ALA A 104 3.70 7.84 -18.56
N LEU A 105 3.42 7.92 -17.25
CA LEU A 105 2.52 6.98 -16.58
C LEU A 105 1.07 7.18 -17.03
N LEU A 106 0.57 8.42 -17.07
CA LEU A 106 -0.77 8.75 -17.56
C LEU A 106 -0.97 8.26 -19.00
N THR A 107 0.05 8.36 -19.84
CA THR A 107 0.00 7.88 -21.24
C THR A 107 -0.15 6.35 -21.30
N LYS A 108 0.55 5.60 -20.43
CA LYS A 108 0.39 4.15 -20.32
C LYS A 108 -1.02 3.78 -19.83
N VAL A 109 -1.55 4.48 -18.83
CA VAL A 109 -2.90 4.24 -18.28
C VAL A 109 -3.97 4.55 -19.33
N ARG A 110 -3.85 5.67 -20.07
CA ARG A 110 -4.78 6.01 -21.19
C ARG A 110 -4.83 4.89 -22.23
N ARG A 111 -3.69 4.25 -22.54
CA ARG A 111 -3.64 3.12 -23.46
C ARG A 111 -4.42 1.92 -22.93
N LYS A 112 -4.27 1.60 -21.64
CA LYS A 112 -5.03 0.53 -20.98
C LYS A 112 -6.53 0.84 -20.95
N TYR A 113 -6.90 2.04 -20.60
CA TYR A 113 -8.31 2.46 -20.61
C TYR A 113 -8.93 2.29 -21.99
N LYS A 114 -8.20 2.68 -23.06
CA LYS A 114 -8.65 2.45 -24.44
C LYS A 114 -8.76 0.96 -24.78
N GLU A 115 -7.79 0.15 -24.35
CA GLU A 115 -7.78 -1.32 -24.57
C GLU A 115 -9.00 -1.99 -23.94
N TYR A 116 -9.41 -1.55 -22.75
CA TYR A 116 -10.52 -2.12 -21.99
C TYR A 116 -11.86 -1.37 -22.16
N GLY A 117 -11.92 -0.38 -23.03
CA GLY A 117 -13.16 0.38 -23.29
C GLY A 117 -13.62 1.22 -22.10
N ILE A 118 -12.69 1.66 -21.25
CA ILE A 118 -12.97 2.51 -20.09
C ILE A 118 -13.05 3.96 -20.54
N ASN A 119 -14.18 4.63 -20.27
CA ASN A 119 -14.45 6.01 -20.72
C ASN A 119 -14.08 7.08 -19.69
N GLU A 120 -13.74 6.68 -18.47
CA GLU A 120 -13.34 7.61 -17.43
C GLU A 120 -11.99 8.26 -17.74
N LYS A 121 -11.77 9.44 -17.17
CA LYS A 121 -10.48 10.12 -17.27
C LYS A 121 -9.48 9.49 -16.28
N PRO A 122 -8.34 9.01 -16.76
CA PRO A 122 -7.32 8.48 -15.87
C PRO A 122 -6.71 9.58 -15.01
N PHE A 123 -6.25 9.19 -13.85
CA PHE A 123 -5.52 10.05 -12.92
C PHE A 123 -4.41 9.24 -12.26
N VAL A 124 -3.48 9.93 -11.64
CA VAL A 124 -2.44 9.32 -10.81
C VAL A 124 -2.48 9.91 -9.42
N VAL A 125 -1.94 9.16 -8.47
CA VAL A 125 -1.78 9.60 -7.08
C VAL A 125 -0.29 9.62 -6.78
N ILE A 126 0.23 10.81 -6.47
CA ILE A 126 1.61 11.03 -6.04
C ILE A 126 1.64 10.99 -4.52
N LYS A 127 2.49 10.16 -3.95
CA LYS A 127 2.64 9.98 -2.49
C LYS A 127 4.11 9.83 -2.12
N PRO A 128 4.51 10.26 -0.91
CA PRO A 128 5.83 9.94 -0.39
C PRO A 128 6.09 8.43 -0.45
N ASP A 129 7.28 8.04 -0.88
CA ASP A 129 7.65 6.63 -0.95
C ASP A 129 7.73 5.97 0.43
N ASN A 130 8.14 6.75 1.43
CA ASN A 130 8.03 6.44 2.85
C ASN A 130 6.80 7.11 3.48
N GLY A 131 6.60 6.90 4.77
CA GLY A 131 5.57 7.58 5.57
C GLY A 131 4.19 6.92 5.53
N THR A 132 3.34 7.40 6.43
CA THR A 132 2.04 6.83 6.82
C THR A 132 0.95 7.91 6.86
N TYR A 133 -0.25 7.54 7.28
CA TYR A 133 -1.39 8.45 7.56
C TYR A 133 -1.92 9.27 6.39
N GLY A 134 -1.59 8.94 5.14
CA GLY A 134 -2.10 9.68 3.99
C GLY A 134 -1.59 11.12 3.86
N MET A 135 -0.49 11.46 4.53
CA MET A 135 0.15 12.78 4.42
C MET A 135 0.94 12.88 3.11
N GLY A 136 1.05 14.09 2.57
CA GLY A 136 1.80 14.35 1.35
C GLY A 136 1.21 13.68 0.09
N ILE A 137 -0.10 13.44 0.04
CA ILE A 137 -0.78 12.84 -1.11
C ILE A 137 -1.37 13.93 -2.01
N MET A 138 -1.16 13.75 -3.32
CA MET A 138 -1.71 14.60 -4.36
C MET A 138 -2.27 13.76 -5.51
N THR A 139 -3.49 14.06 -5.95
CA THR A 139 -4.09 13.50 -7.16
C THR A 139 -3.80 14.42 -8.34
N VAL A 140 -3.38 13.87 -9.49
CA VAL A 140 -3.01 14.60 -10.70
C VAL A 140 -3.69 13.95 -11.91
N ARG A 141 -4.36 14.75 -12.72
CA ARG A 141 -5.05 14.33 -13.96
C ARG A 141 -4.32 14.77 -15.22
N ASP A 142 -3.53 15.83 -15.11
CA ASP A 142 -2.65 16.33 -16.16
C ASP A 142 -1.29 16.68 -15.54
N ALA A 143 -0.20 16.23 -16.17
CA ALA A 143 1.15 16.48 -15.66
C ALA A 143 1.47 17.99 -15.55
N LYS A 144 0.81 18.83 -16.35
CA LYS A 144 0.94 20.31 -16.27
C LYS A 144 0.43 20.90 -14.96
N GLU A 145 -0.39 20.19 -14.20
CA GLU A 145 -0.81 20.63 -12.87
C GLU A 145 0.39 20.76 -11.90
N LEU A 146 1.49 20.07 -12.20
CA LEU A 146 2.71 20.13 -11.40
C LEU A 146 3.52 21.43 -11.60
N ASP A 147 3.35 22.12 -12.74
CA ASP A 147 4.01 23.40 -13.01
C ASP A 147 3.47 24.54 -12.15
N ALA A 148 2.20 24.44 -11.76
CA ALA A 148 1.46 25.51 -11.08
C ALA A 148 1.17 25.21 -9.60
N LEU A 149 2.01 24.39 -8.95
CA LEU A 149 1.81 24.09 -7.54
C LEU A 149 1.91 25.33 -6.67
N ASN A 150 0.83 25.68 -5.98
CA ASN A 150 0.85 26.77 -5.03
C ASN A 150 1.65 26.41 -3.77
N ARG A 151 2.09 27.45 -3.02
CA ARG A 151 2.89 27.30 -1.81
C ARG A 151 2.28 26.35 -0.78
N LYS A 152 0.95 26.36 -0.64
CA LYS A 152 0.24 25.47 0.30
C LYS A 152 0.40 24.00 -0.10
N THR A 153 0.27 23.67 -1.38
CA THR A 153 0.45 22.33 -1.90
C THR A 153 1.91 21.88 -1.80
N LYS A 154 2.88 22.74 -2.16
CA LYS A 154 4.30 22.47 -1.98
C LYS A 154 4.64 22.14 -0.53
N ASN A 155 4.18 22.94 0.42
CA ASN A 155 4.38 22.69 1.85
C ASN A 155 3.73 21.38 2.31
N LYS A 156 2.54 21.04 1.80
CA LYS A 156 1.87 19.77 2.09
C LYS A 156 2.66 18.58 1.58
N MET A 157 3.32 18.69 0.42
CA MET A 157 4.11 17.64 -0.19
C MET A 157 5.53 17.54 0.37
N ALA A 158 6.06 18.61 0.94
CA ALA A 158 7.45 18.68 1.40
C ALA A 158 7.72 17.89 2.68
N VAL A 159 6.71 17.69 3.52
CA VAL A 159 6.89 17.13 4.87
C VAL A 159 5.81 16.10 5.18
N ILE A 160 6.22 15.01 5.80
CA ILE A 160 5.36 13.96 6.35
C ILE A 160 5.34 14.00 7.87
N LYS A 161 4.73 12.98 8.49
CA LYS A 161 4.69 12.82 9.96
C LYS A 161 6.09 12.96 10.56
N ASP A 162 6.14 13.56 11.74
CA ASP A 162 7.38 13.79 12.51
C ASP A 162 8.38 14.76 11.84
N GLY A 163 7.90 15.59 10.90
CA GLY A 163 8.73 16.63 10.26
C GLY A 163 9.75 16.11 9.24
N GLN A 164 9.65 14.85 8.83
CA GLN A 164 10.56 14.27 7.84
C GLN A 164 10.33 14.88 6.46
N THR A 165 11.42 15.25 5.79
CA THR A 165 11.39 15.80 4.43
C THR A 165 11.14 14.70 3.41
N VAL A 166 10.32 15.00 2.40
CA VAL A 166 10.04 14.12 1.28
C VAL A 166 11.06 14.35 0.18
N SER A 167 11.90 13.37 -0.10
CA SER A 167 12.86 13.36 -1.21
C SER A 167 12.48 12.38 -2.32
N ASP A 168 11.67 11.38 -2.00
CA ASP A 168 11.29 10.31 -2.90
C ASP A 168 9.78 10.12 -2.90
N VAL A 169 9.22 9.96 -4.09
CA VAL A 169 7.79 9.73 -4.27
C VAL A 169 7.54 8.53 -5.16
N ILE A 170 6.42 7.88 -4.93
CA ILE A 170 5.80 6.96 -5.87
C ILE A 170 4.65 7.69 -6.58
N ILE A 171 4.60 7.55 -7.90
CA ILE A 171 3.49 7.96 -8.75
C ILE A 171 2.73 6.68 -9.07
N GLN A 172 1.50 6.57 -8.64
CA GLN A 172 0.70 5.38 -8.80
C GLN A 172 -0.55 5.67 -9.64
N GLU A 173 -0.91 4.76 -10.54
CA GLU A 173 -2.19 4.79 -11.22
C GLU A 173 -3.32 4.95 -10.22
N GLY A 174 -4.20 5.90 -10.47
CA GLY A 174 -5.40 6.10 -9.69
C GLY A 174 -6.45 5.05 -10.06
N VAL A 175 -6.99 4.39 -9.04
CA VAL A 175 -8.07 3.42 -9.19
C VAL A 175 -9.35 4.03 -8.66
N LEU A 176 -10.40 4.03 -9.51
CA LEU A 176 -11.71 4.52 -9.12
C LEU A 176 -12.34 3.60 -8.06
N THR A 177 -12.69 4.16 -6.93
CA THR A 177 -13.30 3.42 -5.81
C THR A 177 -14.78 3.20 -6.08
N GLN A 178 -15.15 2.01 -6.53
CA GLN A 178 -16.54 1.68 -6.91
C GLN A 178 -17.40 1.16 -5.76
N GLU A 179 -16.78 0.75 -4.65
CA GLU A 179 -17.52 0.25 -3.51
C GLU A 179 -18.28 1.36 -2.79
N ARG A 180 -19.47 1.01 -2.29
CA ARG A 180 -20.31 1.94 -1.54
C ARG A 180 -20.93 1.24 -0.33
N VAL A 181 -21.01 1.98 0.76
CA VAL A 181 -21.73 1.58 1.96
C VAL A 181 -22.60 2.76 2.38
N ASN A 182 -23.91 2.57 2.48
CA ASN A 182 -24.87 3.64 2.78
C ASN A 182 -24.68 4.87 1.87
N ASP A 183 -24.55 4.65 0.56
CA ASP A 183 -24.31 5.67 -0.46
C ASP A 183 -22.95 6.41 -0.38
N ALA A 184 -22.20 6.25 0.67
CA ALA A 184 -20.84 6.78 0.77
C ALA A 184 -19.83 5.90 0.01
N VAL A 185 -18.85 6.53 -0.62
CA VAL A 185 -17.71 5.82 -1.23
C VAL A 185 -16.94 5.08 -0.14
N ALA A 186 -16.62 3.83 -0.40
CA ALA A 186 -15.98 2.94 0.56
C ALA A 186 -14.83 2.15 -0.05
N GLU A 187 -13.78 1.91 0.71
CA GLU A 187 -12.68 1.04 0.32
C GLU A 187 -12.48 -0.08 1.35
N PRO A 188 -12.26 -1.33 0.93
CA PRO A 188 -12.04 -2.42 1.86
C PRO A 188 -10.62 -2.36 2.43
N VAL A 189 -10.51 -2.58 3.73
CA VAL A 189 -9.27 -2.86 4.43
C VAL A 189 -9.34 -4.27 4.98
N VAL A 190 -8.36 -5.09 4.61
CA VAL A 190 -8.33 -6.52 4.96
C VAL A 190 -7.15 -6.78 5.87
N TYR A 191 -7.42 -7.45 6.99
CA TYR A 191 -6.39 -7.94 7.89
C TYR A 191 -5.98 -9.36 7.52
N MET A 192 -4.69 -9.57 7.40
CA MET A 192 -4.09 -10.87 7.13
C MET A 192 -3.28 -11.36 8.31
N MET A 193 -3.38 -12.66 8.58
CA MET A 193 -2.47 -13.38 9.46
C MET A 193 -1.95 -14.58 8.66
N ASP A 194 -0.67 -14.56 8.31
CA ASP A 194 -0.11 -15.46 7.30
C ASP A 194 -0.96 -15.39 6.00
N ARG A 195 -1.34 -16.51 5.43
CA ARG A 195 -2.20 -16.61 4.23
C ARG A 195 -3.71 -16.46 4.50
N TYR A 196 -4.11 -16.22 5.73
CA TYR A 196 -5.51 -16.18 6.13
C TYR A 196 -6.02 -14.74 6.26
N VAL A 197 -7.20 -14.49 5.70
CA VAL A 197 -7.95 -13.28 5.99
C VAL A 197 -8.64 -13.48 7.33
N VAL A 198 -8.26 -12.67 8.32
CA VAL A 198 -8.78 -12.80 9.70
C VAL A 198 -9.80 -11.72 10.07
N GLY A 199 -10.00 -10.74 9.21
CA GLY A 199 -10.97 -9.68 9.42
C GLY A 199 -10.79 -8.52 8.46
N GLY A 200 -11.56 -7.47 8.66
CA GLY A 200 -11.46 -6.25 7.88
C GLY A 200 -12.53 -5.24 8.23
N PHE A 201 -12.46 -4.09 7.56
CA PHE A 201 -13.45 -3.03 7.65
C PHE A 201 -13.55 -2.29 6.32
N TYR A 202 -14.67 -1.60 6.10
CA TYR A 202 -14.75 -0.57 5.07
C TYR A 202 -14.34 0.78 5.67
N ARG A 203 -13.43 1.47 5.01
CA ARG A 203 -13.18 2.89 5.22
C ARG A 203 -14.10 3.66 4.28
N MET A 204 -14.93 4.53 4.84
CA MET A 204 -15.91 5.32 4.11
C MET A 204 -15.67 6.79 4.30
N HIS A 205 -16.08 7.59 3.31
CA HIS A 205 -16.07 9.05 3.44
C HIS A 205 -17.27 9.64 2.70
N ALA A 206 -18.19 10.28 3.46
CA ALA A 206 -19.42 10.82 2.89
C ALA A 206 -19.21 12.00 1.94
N GLU A 207 -18.12 12.77 2.13
CA GLU A 207 -17.83 13.99 1.38
C GLU A 207 -16.75 13.79 0.29
N ARG A 208 -16.28 12.54 0.06
CA ARG A 208 -15.25 12.25 -0.93
C ARG A 208 -15.81 11.51 -2.14
N GLY A 209 -15.24 11.85 -3.30
CA GLY A 209 -15.53 11.19 -4.55
C GLY A 209 -14.76 9.87 -4.74
N VAL A 210 -15.07 9.19 -5.83
CA VAL A 210 -14.49 7.89 -6.20
C VAL A 210 -12.99 7.95 -6.55
N ASP A 211 -12.46 9.11 -6.82
CA ASP A 211 -11.07 9.39 -7.21
C ASP A 211 -10.28 10.16 -6.13
N GLU A 212 -10.83 10.24 -4.93
CA GLU A 212 -10.23 10.96 -3.81
C GLU A 212 -9.69 10.02 -2.73
N ASN A 213 -8.79 10.54 -1.90
CA ASN A 213 -8.23 9.82 -0.77
C ASN A 213 -9.24 9.74 0.37
N LEU A 214 -9.74 8.53 0.66
CA LEU A 214 -10.68 8.29 1.76
C LEU A 214 -9.98 8.25 3.13
N ASN A 215 -8.66 8.08 3.18
CA ASN A 215 -7.89 8.15 4.43
C ASN A 215 -7.60 9.60 4.81
N SER A 216 -8.62 10.31 5.21
CA SER A 216 -8.58 11.75 5.52
C SER A 216 -9.49 12.07 6.69
N PRO A 217 -9.36 13.25 7.32
CA PRO A 217 -10.29 13.67 8.38
C PRO A 217 -11.74 13.61 7.90
N GLY A 218 -12.64 13.05 8.72
CA GLY A 218 -14.03 12.78 8.37
C GLY A 218 -14.30 11.35 7.87
N ALA A 219 -13.26 10.52 7.72
CA ALA A 219 -13.45 9.10 7.44
C ALA A 219 -14.18 8.40 8.58
N SER A 220 -15.07 7.48 8.22
CA SER A 220 -15.76 6.57 9.13
C SER A 220 -15.47 5.12 8.76
N PHE A 221 -15.73 4.20 9.69
CA PHE A 221 -15.36 2.80 9.55
C PHE A 221 -16.55 1.90 9.87
N VAL A 222 -16.78 0.91 9.01
CA VAL A 222 -17.83 -0.10 9.19
C VAL A 222 -17.18 -1.48 9.14
N PRO A 223 -17.46 -2.38 10.09
CA PRO A 223 -16.93 -3.74 10.04
C PRO A 223 -17.25 -4.42 8.71
N LEU A 224 -16.25 -5.07 8.11
CA LEU A 224 -16.43 -5.91 6.95
C LEU A 224 -16.82 -7.30 7.45
N ALA A 225 -18.10 -7.65 7.31
CA ALA A 225 -18.58 -8.97 7.65
C ALA A 225 -18.28 -9.96 6.53
N PHE A 226 -17.61 -11.04 6.85
CA PHE A 226 -17.42 -12.16 5.95
C PHE A 226 -18.49 -13.22 6.28
N GLU A 227 -19.63 -13.16 5.62
CA GLU A 227 -20.70 -14.20 5.77
C GLU A 227 -20.25 -15.56 5.24
N HIS A 228 -19.29 -15.58 4.31
CA HIS A 228 -18.76 -16.77 3.67
C HIS A 228 -17.24 -16.80 3.72
N SER A 229 -16.68 -18.02 3.71
CA SER A 229 -15.22 -18.20 3.65
C SER A 229 -14.62 -17.47 2.46
N THR A 230 -13.55 -16.69 2.69
CA THR A 230 -12.73 -16.06 1.64
C THR A 230 -11.65 -17.02 1.12
N HIS A 231 -11.60 -18.24 1.61
CA HIS A 231 -10.50 -19.18 1.33
C HIS A 231 -10.68 -19.94 0.04
N MET A 232 -11.93 -20.27 -0.30
CA MET A 232 -12.21 -21.06 -1.51
C MET A 232 -13.58 -20.69 -2.10
N PRO A 233 -13.75 -20.83 -3.43
CA PRO A 233 -15.07 -20.87 -4.03
C PRO A 233 -15.91 -21.95 -3.37
N GLN A 234 -17.22 -21.74 -3.25
CA GLN A 234 -18.10 -22.76 -2.68
C GLN A 234 -18.10 -24.02 -3.56
N PRO A 235 -17.84 -25.20 -2.99
CA PRO A 235 -17.89 -26.45 -3.74
C PRO A 235 -19.29 -26.66 -4.37
N GLY A 236 -19.33 -27.10 -5.61
CA GLY A 236 -20.60 -27.42 -6.32
C GLY A 236 -21.29 -26.24 -6.99
N VAL A 237 -20.84 -25.01 -6.78
CA VAL A 237 -21.34 -23.85 -7.53
C VAL A 237 -20.58 -23.73 -8.86
N ARG A 238 -21.29 -23.80 -9.99
CA ARG A 238 -20.66 -23.60 -11.31
C ARG A 238 -20.15 -22.17 -11.44
N PRO A 239 -18.96 -21.96 -12.03
CA PRO A 239 -18.46 -20.61 -12.32
C PRO A 239 -19.52 -19.81 -13.11
N GLY A 240 -19.78 -18.58 -12.67
CA GLY A 240 -20.72 -17.67 -13.33
C GLY A 240 -22.20 -17.84 -12.96
N VAL A 241 -22.57 -18.79 -12.11
CA VAL A 241 -23.97 -18.99 -11.65
C VAL A 241 -24.35 -18.06 -10.50
N SER A 242 -23.39 -17.69 -9.66
CA SER A 242 -23.59 -16.72 -8.58
C SER A 242 -22.92 -15.38 -8.88
N ALA A 243 -23.45 -14.31 -8.29
CA ALA A 243 -22.76 -13.01 -8.35
C ALA A 243 -21.32 -13.15 -7.83
N PRO A 244 -20.34 -12.45 -8.44
CA PRO A 244 -18.96 -12.49 -8.00
C PRO A 244 -18.85 -12.17 -6.50
N ASN A 245 -18.23 -13.06 -5.74
CA ASN A 245 -17.94 -12.80 -4.34
C ASN A 245 -16.75 -11.84 -4.24
N ARG A 246 -17.02 -10.55 -4.06
CA ARG A 246 -16.00 -9.50 -3.93
C ARG A 246 -15.05 -9.76 -2.78
N PHE A 247 -15.53 -10.30 -1.67
CA PHE A 247 -14.69 -10.65 -0.52
C PHE A 247 -13.66 -11.72 -0.85
N TYR A 248 -14.01 -12.66 -1.72
CA TYR A 248 -13.03 -13.63 -2.23
C TYR A 248 -11.92 -12.92 -3.01
N MET A 249 -12.26 -11.98 -3.87
CA MET A 249 -11.28 -11.19 -4.64
C MET A 249 -10.36 -10.37 -3.73
N TYR A 250 -10.90 -9.73 -2.68
CA TYR A 250 -10.08 -9.03 -1.68
C TYR A 250 -9.08 -9.99 -1.02
N GLY A 251 -9.51 -11.19 -0.67
CA GLY A 251 -8.64 -12.23 -0.13
C GLY A 251 -7.56 -12.71 -1.10
N VAL A 252 -7.87 -12.82 -2.40
CA VAL A 252 -6.88 -13.18 -3.43
C VAL A 252 -5.82 -12.08 -3.52
N VAL A 253 -6.21 -10.82 -3.71
CA VAL A 253 -5.27 -9.69 -3.82
C VAL A 253 -4.44 -9.55 -2.53
N ALA A 254 -5.05 -9.71 -1.37
CA ALA A 254 -4.34 -9.66 -0.09
C ALA A 254 -3.27 -10.77 0.04
N ARG A 255 -3.54 -12.00 -0.44
CA ARG A 255 -2.54 -13.08 -0.45
C ARG A 255 -1.39 -12.81 -1.41
N LEU A 256 -1.68 -12.25 -2.58
CA LEU A 256 -0.62 -11.84 -3.50
C LEU A 256 0.25 -10.72 -2.89
N ALA A 257 -0.36 -9.78 -2.18
CA ALA A 257 0.36 -8.73 -1.46
C ALA A 257 1.20 -9.28 -0.29
N MET A 258 0.71 -10.30 0.42
CA MET A 258 1.49 -10.98 1.46
C MET A 258 2.70 -11.71 0.87
N LEU A 259 2.54 -12.39 -0.27
CA LEU A 259 3.65 -13.01 -0.97
C LEU A 259 4.69 -11.97 -1.41
N ALA A 260 4.25 -10.81 -1.93
CA ALA A 260 5.16 -9.71 -2.25
C ALA A 260 5.89 -9.17 -1.01
N ALA A 261 5.18 -9.06 0.12
CA ALA A 261 5.78 -8.64 1.39
C ALA A 261 6.81 -9.65 1.93
N SER A 262 6.64 -10.95 1.68
CA SER A 262 7.64 -11.95 2.08
C SER A 262 8.96 -11.76 1.34
N TYR A 263 8.93 -11.39 0.05
CA TYR A 263 10.15 -11.06 -0.70
C TYR A 263 10.83 -9.77 -0.18
N GLU A 264 10.06 -8.80 0.31
CA GLU A 264 10.63 -7.63 0.97
C GLU A 264 11.36 -8.02 2.27
N LEU A 265 10.75 -8.92 3.06
CA LEU A 265 11.34 -9.41 4.29
C LEU A 265 12.66 -10.14 4.02
N GLU A 266 12.64 -11.07 3.08
CA GLU A 266 13.83 -11.83 2.67
C GLU A 266 14.97 -10.91 2.19
N ALA A 267 14.65 -9.93 1.36
CA ALA A 267 15.64 -8.99 0.80
C ALA A 267 16.22 -8.02 1.83
N THR A 268 15.57 -7.81 2.96
CA THR A 268 16.02 -6.88 4.01
C THR A 268 16.46 -7.58 5.28
N ASP A 269 16.39 -8.91 5.34
CA ASP A 269 16.81 -9.70 6.48
C ASP A 269 18.34 -9.64 6.61
N PRO A 270 18.89 -9.07 7.70
CA PRO A 270 20.33 -9.02 7.91
C PRO A 270 20.97 -10.38 8.14
N ASP A 271 20.18 -11.38 8.53
CA ASP A 271 20.60 -12.75 8.83
C ASP A 271 20.29 -13.71 7.64
N ALA A 272 19.77 -13.19 6.52
CA ALA A 272 19.54 -14.01 5.34
C ALA A 272 20.87 -14.56 4.80
N GLU A 273 20.98 -15.88 4.76
CA GLU A 273 22.11 -16.52 4.06
C GLU A 273 22.01 -16.17 2.57
N VAL A 274 23.05 -15.56 2.04
CA VAL A 274 23.20 -15.34 0.59
C VAL A 274 23.51 -16.72 0.00
N TYR A 275 22.48 -17.41 -0.46
CA TYR A 275 22.69 -18.61 -1.29
C TYR A 275 23.15 -18.13 -2.68
N ASP A 276 24.45 -18.30 -2.95
CA ASP A 276 25.07 -18.10 -4.27
C ASP A 276 24.58 -19.13 -5.30
#